data_b6571b07d90985d16c1e450725709615
#
_entry.id   b6571b07d90985d16c1e450725709615
#
_cell.length_a   1.000
_cell.length_b   1.000
_cell.length_c   1.000
_cell.angle_alpha   90.00
_cell.angle_beta   90.00
_cell.angle_gamma   90.00
#
_symmetry.space_group_name_H-M   'P 1'
#
loop_
_entity.id
_entity.type
_entity.pdbx_description
1 polymer ?
#
loop_
_entity_poly.entity_id
_entity_poly.type
_entity_poly.pdbx_seq_one_letter_code
_entity_poly.pdbx_strand_id
1 'polypeptide(L)'
;GGTTTDVVMIAKGRPIAAPVGAVVAGHETMVSAVRAHTVGIGGDSRIQYLPLSNDPLSIGPTRATPLVVAAAERPSLITVLTHQLDRNLQRETDGVFLWIRDEIRLRRGLSQAEDEVLAKLGSSPEGMSLHDIATNRQGQNAINRLIGAGVVGISTFTPTDAAHILGVDKRYPIGAAAVGGKLLARQLDRFGNPLAANELEIAASVLQRVRDQVAETILTAAADQDALSEIQLSEVLKAQRSQANLTGRPNRLKIAIGVNGQVALVGAPAASLDPTIDGKWVIDSVIPEHHGVANAFGAAIGDIRLTHQITISAPRRGLYRVHLEEPLNFYDLQRAKQFAEESVDARLRSEMHLAGGVSC
;
A
#
# COMPACT_ATOMS: atom_id res chain seq x y z
N GLY A 1 -5.65 -0.62 2.66
CA GLY A 1 -5.41 0.00 3.97
C GLY A 1 -4.76 1.37 3.90
N GLY A 2 -4.21 1.83 5.05
CA GLY A 2 -3.49 3.12 5.09
C GLY A 2 -2.20 3.11 4.28
N THR A 3 -1.53 1.96 4.15
CA THR A 3 -0.19 1.83 3.59
C THR A 3 -0.15 1.10 2.26
N THR A 4 -0.90 0.00 2.16
CA THR A 4 -0.93 -0.91 1.01
C THR A 4 -2.35 -1.18 0.58
N THR A 5 -2.51 -1.49 -0.67
CA THR A 5 -3.71 -2.12 -1.24
C THR A 5 -3.34 -3.53 -1.63
N ASP A 6 -4.06 -4.48 -1.06
CA ASP A 6 -3.87 -5.91 -1.25
C ASP A 6 -5.13 -6.45 -1.93
N VAL A 7 -4.97 -7.12 -3.07
CA VAL A 7 -6.06 -7.76 -3.82
C VAL A 7 -5.91 -9.26 -3.70
N VAL A 8 -6.96 -9.90 -3.20
CA VAL A 8 -7.04 -11.36 -3.04
C VAL A 8 -8.21 -11.88 -3.84
N MET A 9 -7.96 -12.87 -4.69
CA MET A 9 -9.01 -13.55 -5.45
C MET A 9 -9.64 -14.64 -4.60
N ILE A 10 -10.98 -14.70 -4.64
CA ILE A 10 -11.78 -15.70 -3.91
C ILE A 10 -12.44 -16.63 -4.91
N ALA A 11 -12.20 -17.93 -4.78
CA ALA A 11 -12.83 -18.98 -5.57
C ALA A 11 -13.58 -19.93 -4.64
N LYS A 12 -14.85 -20.21 -4.97
CA LYS A 12 -15.71 -21.12 -4.17
C LYS A 12 -15.75 -20.75 -2.67
N GLY A 13 -15.83 -19.44 -2.38
CA GLY A 13 -15.90 -18.92 -1.01
C GLY A 13 -14.57 -18.95 -0.23
N ARG A 14 -13.43 -19.20 -0.87
CA ARG A 14 -12.12 -19.30 -0.23
C ARG A 14 -11.06 -18.49 -0.97
N PRO A 15 -10.12 -17.84 -0.25
CA PRO A 15 -8.97 -17.23 -0.88
C PRO A 15 -8.13 -18.23 -1.68
N ILE A 16 -7.65 -17.84 -2.83
CA ILE A 16 -6.74 -18.68 -3.63
C ILE A 16 -5.40 -18.77 -2.91
N ALA A 17 -4.92 -19.98 -2.69
CA ALA A 17 -3.64 -20.22 -2.03
C ALA A 17 -2.46 -20.16 -3.01
N ALA A 18 -1.31 -19.77 -2.48
CA ALA A 18 0.01 -19.92 -3.09
C ALA A 18 0.80 -20.99 -2.31
N PRO A 19 0.63 -22.27 -2.63
CA PRO A 19 1.17 -23.36 -1.81
C PRO A 19 2.70 -23.42 -1.82
N VAL A 20 3.34 -22.92 -2.87
CA VAL A 20 4.81 -22.89 -3.03
C VAL A 20 5.39 -21.61 -2.43
N GLY A 21 4.57 -20.62 -2.12
CA GLY A 21 4.96 -19.37 -1.51
C GLY A 21 4.34 -18.15 -2.20
N ALA A 22 4.15 -17.09 -1.42
CA ALA A 22 3.79 -15.80 -1.97
C ALA A 22 5.01 -15.13 -2.62
N VAL A 23 4.78 -14.40 -3.70
CA VAL A 23 5.81 -13.55 -4.32
C VAL A 23 5.77 -12.18 -3.64
N VAL A 24 6.88 -11.77 -3.04
CA VAL A 24 7.03 -10.47 -2.40
C VAL A 24 8.20 -9.73 -3.07
N ALA A 25 7.92 -8.57 -3.63
CA ALA A 25 8.90 -7.77 -4.39
C ALA A 25 9.68 -8.57 -5.47
N GLY A 26 9.00 -9.51 -6.13
CA GLY A 26 9.58 -10.37 -7.18
C GLY A 26 10.34 -11.59 -6.65
N HIS A 27 10.35 -11.85 -5.34
CA HIS A 27 11.02 -13.01 -4.74
C HIS A 27 9.97 -13.98 -4.18
N GLU A 28 10.10 -15.27 -4.52
CA GLU A 28 9.30 -16.35 -3.93
C GLU A 28 9.74 -16.60 -2.48
N THR A 29 8.77 -16.58 -1.56
CA THR A 29 9.05 -16.71 -0.12
C THR A 29 9.18 -18.16 0.33
N MET A 30 8.76 -19.14 -0.49
CA MET A 30 8.66 -20.57 -0.17
C MET A 30 7.81 -20.89 1.09
N VAL A 31 7.02 -19.92 1.53
CA VAL A 31 6.09 -20.06 2.65
C VAL A 31 4.68 -20.07 2.10
N SER A 32 3.93 -21.13 2.39
CA SER A 32 2.52 -21.22 1.97
C SER A 32 1.74 -20.01 2.49
N ALA A 33 1.05 -19.32 1.59
CA ALA A 33 0.33 -18.09 1.88
C ALA A 33 -0.92 -17.97 1.00
N VAL A 34 -1.73 -16.96 1.26
CA VAL A 34 -2.78 -16.52 0.33
C VAL A 34 -2.11 -15.81 -0.84
N ARG A 35 -2.55 -16.12 -2.07
CA ARG A 35 -2.10 -15.36 -3.25
C ARG A 35 -2.69 -13.97 -3.21
N ALA A 36 -1.85 -12.97 -2.95
CA ALA A 36 -2.23 -11.57 -2.91
C ALA A 36 -1.39 -10.76 -3.89
N HIS A 37 -2.04 -9.84 -4.60
CA HIS A 37 -1.39 -8.80 -5.38
C HIS A 37 -1.33 -7.54 -4.53
N THR A 38 -0.12 -7.13 -4.16
CA THR A 38 0.11 -6.01 -3.23
C THR A 38 0.76 -4.84 -3.95
N VAL A 39 0.19 -3.65 -3.78
CA VAL A 39 0.80 -2.40 -4.22
C VAL A 39 0.95 -1.44 -3.03
N GLY A 40 2.07 -0.73 -2.97
CA GLY A 40 2.36 0.23 -1.90
C GLY A 40 1.57 1.52 -2.03
N ILE A 41 0.23 1.42 -2.05
CA ILE A 41 -0.68 2.55 -2.19
C ILE A 41 -1.82 2.47 -1.18
N GLY A 42 -2.13 3.59 -0.54
CA GLY A 42 -3.18 3.71 0.46
C GLY A 42 -3.37 5.15 0.91
N GLY A 43 -4.17 5.35 1.96
CA GLY A 43 -4.47 6.68 2.50
C GLY A 43 -3.25 7.48 2.97
N ASP A 44 -2.23 6.78 3.49
CA ASP A 44 -0.99 7.39 4.02
C ASP A 44 0.16 7.39 3.00
N SER A 45 -0.10 7.08 1.73
CA SER A 45 0.92 7.11 0.69
C SER A 45 1.50 8.51 0.55
N ARG A 46 2.83 8.59 0.63
CA ARG A 46 3.54 9.84 0.42
C ARG A 46 3.35 10.32 -1.02
N ILE A 47 2.92 11.55 -1.18
CA ILE A 47 2.92 12.23 -2.48
C ILE A 47 4.26 12.93 -2.63
N GLN A 48 4.96 12.62 -3.71
CA GLN A 48 6.23 13.24 -4.08
C GLN A 48 6.03 14.12 -5.30
N TYR A 49 6.47 15.35 -5.21
CA TYR A 49 6.51 16.27 -6.32
C TYR A 49 7.78 16.07 -7.14
N LEU A 50 7.64 15.87 -8.45
CA LEU A 50 8.70 15.57 -9.41
C LEU A 50 8.61 16.54 -10.60
N PRO A 51 9.15 17.78 -10.47
CA PRO A 51 8.89 18.88 -11.41
C PRO A 51 9.29 18.60 -12.86
N LEU A 52 10.32 17.77 -13.07
CA LEU A 52 10.82 17.45 -14.41
C LEU A 52 10.20 16.18 -15.01
N SER A 53 9.32 15.50 -14.29
CA SER A 53 8.65 14.31 -14.78
C SER A 53 7.49 14.66 -15.73
N ASN A 54 7.16 13.72 -16.65
CA ASN A 54 5.92 13.78 -17.43
C ASN A 54 4.68 13.74 -16.55
N ASP A 55 4.79 13.02 -15.43
CA ASP A 55 3.81 13.00 -14.35
C ASP A 55 4.47 13.66 -13.13
N PRO A 56 4.07 14.88 -12.78
CA PRO A 56 4.71 15.63 -11.71
C PRO A 56 4.40 15.13 -10.31
N LEU A 57 3.46 14.15 -10.15
CA LEU A 57 3.08 13.58 -8.87
C LEU A 57 3.29 12.06 -8.87
N SER A 58 4.17 11.59 -8.00
CA SER A 58 4.30 10.17 -7.66
C SER A 58 3.62 9.89 -6.32
N ILE A 59 2.82 8.82 -6.24
CA ILE A 59 2.08 8.44 -5.03
C ILE A 59 2.58 7.07 -4.56
N GLY A 60 3.08 7.01 -3.31
CA GLY A 60 3.70 5.79 -2.76
C GLY A 60 5.06 5.45 -3.41
N PRO A 61 5.62 4.24 -3.15
CA PRO A 61 5.19 3.27 -2.14
C PRO A 61 5.56 3.66 -0.69
N THR A 62 6.30 4.75 -0.49
CA THR A 62 6.67 5.23 0.84
C THR A 62 5.49 5.88 1.56
N ARG A 63 5.53 5.86 2.89
CA ARG A 63 4.49 6.45 3.75
C ARG A 63 4.87 7.84 4.22
N ALA A 64 3.82 8.65 4.50
CA ALA A 64 3.92 9.84 5.31
C ALA A 64 2.73 9.88 6.30
N THR A 65 2.88 10.58 7.41
CA THR A 65 1.73 10.89 8.26
C THR A 65 0.90 11.96 7.54
N PRO A 66 -0.42 11.77 7.38
CA PRO A 66 -1.28 12.80 6.81
C PRO A 66 -1.16 14.13 7.56
N LEU A 67 -1.25 15.25 6.86
CA LEU A 67 -1.16 16.58 7.47
C LEU A 67 -2.25 16.80 8.53
N VAL A 68 -3.46 16.31 8.30
CA VAL A 68 -4.57 16.38 9.25
C VAL A 68 -4.27 15.64 10.56
N VAL A 69 -3.60 14.48 10.48
CA VAL A 69 -3.20 13.68 11.65
C VAL A 69 -2.05 14.34 12.37
N ALA A 70 -1.02 14.75 11.64
CA ALA A 70 0.16 15.41 12.22
C ALA A 70 -0.21 16.74 12.90
N ALA A 71 -1.14 17.51 12.34
CA ALA A 71 -1.61 18.77 12.93
C ALA A 71 -2.42 18.57 14.24
N ALA A 72 -3.11 17.44 14.37
CA ALA A 72 -3.81 17.10 15.62
C ALA A 72 -2.84 16.84 16.78
N GLU A 73 -1.66 16.26 16.48
CA GLU A 73 -0.63 15.98 17.47
C GLU A 73 0.37 17.13 17.65
N ARG A 74 0.58 17.96 16.59
CA ARG A 74 1.57 19.03 16.50
C ARG A 74 0.96 20.29 15.90
N PRO A 75 0.29 21.13 16.72
CA PRO A 75 -0.44 22.30 16.23
C PRO A 75 0.44 23.32 15.49
N SER A 76 1.74 23.40 15.80
CA SER A 76 2.69 24.28 15.11
C SER A 76 2.82 24.01 13.61
N LEU A 77 2.51 22.78 13.16
CA LEU A 77 2.54 22.41 11.77
C LEU A 77 1.68 23.33 10.90
N ILE A 78 0.47 23.67 11.33
CA ILE A 78 -0.42 24.52 10.53
C ILE A 78 0.16 25.94 10.36
N THR A 79 0.80 26.47 11.41
CA THR A 79 1.50 27.77 11.37
C THR A 79 2.64 27.74 10.36
N VAL A 80 3.45 26.69 10.37
CA VAL A 80 4.55 26.49 9.42
C VAL A 80 4.04 26.44 7.97
N LEU A 81 2.99 25.65 7.71
CA LEU A 81 2.39 25.56 6.37
C LEU A 81 1.80 26.89 5.90
N THR A 82 1.09 27.61 6.79
CA THR A 82 0.52 28.92 6.47
C THR A 82 1.61 29.92 6.14
N HIS A 83 2.68 29.97 6.93
CA HIS A 83 3.83 30.83 6.63
C HIS A 83 4.51 30.47 5.30
N GLN A 84 4.55 29.19 4.93
CA GLN A 84 5.02 28.76 3.61
C GLN A 84 4.09 29.24 2.49
N LEU A 85 2.77 29.22 2.71
CA LEU A 85 1.79 29.69 1.72
C LEU A 85 1.86 31.20 1.49
N ASP A 86 2.09 31.97 2.55
CA ASP A 86 2.15 33.43 2.51
C ASP A 86 3.42 33.98 1.82
N ARG A 87 4.43 33.13 1.62
CA ARG A 87 5.64 33.53 0.90
C ARG A 87 5.39 33.64 -0.60
N ASN A 88 5.95 34.68 -1.21
CA ASN A 88 5.93 34.83 -2.67
C ASN A 88 6.80 33.80 -3.40
N LEU A 89 7.85 33.29 -2.74
CA LEU A 89 8.76 32.29 -3.31
C LEU A 89 8.30 30.90 -2.94
N GLN A 90 7.94 30.13 -3.95
CA GLN A 90 7.59 28.71 -3.86
C GLN A 90 8.86 27.86 -3.85
N ARG A 91 8.86 26.81 -3.02
CA ARG A 91 9.95 25.82 -2.93
C ARG A 91 9.41 24.41 -3.14
N GLU A 92 10.20 23.54 -3.76
CA GLU A 92 9.85 22.13 -3.97
C GLU A 92 9.64 21.37 -2.65
N THR A 93 10.24 21.84 -1.56
CA THR A 93 10.14 21.27 -0.21
C THR A 93 8.99 21.80 0.62
N ASP A 94 8.20 22.74 0.08
CA ASP A 94 7.03 23.29 0.79
C ASP A 94 6.00 22.17 1.04
N GLY A 95 5.32 22.23 2.18
CA GLY A 95 4.35 21.22 2.59
C GLY A 95 4.96 19.97 3.23
N VAL A 96 6.29 19.91 3.42
CA VAL A 96 6.95 18.78 4.08
C VAL A 96 7.41 19.19 5.48
N PHE A 97 7.00 18.42 6.48
CA PHE A 97 7.26 18.65 7.90
C PHE A 97 7.88 17.39 8.54
N LEU A 98 8.90 17.58 9.39
CA LEU A 98 9.69 16.51 9.99
C LEU A 98 9.77 16.70 11.52
N TRP A 99 9.84 15.58 12.25
CA TRP A 99 10.07 15.56 13.71
C TRP A 99 10.84 14.31 14.13
N ILE A 100 11.43 14.33 15.32
CA ILE A 100 12.02 13.12 15.93
C ILE A 100 10.88 12.22 16.41
N ARG A 101 10.87 10.95 15.98
CA ARG A 101 9.86 9.95 16.31
C ARG A 101 10.31 9.03 17.44
N ASP A 102 11.57 8.61 17.41
CA ASP A 102 12.12 7.64 18.35
C ASP A 102 13.60 7.92 18.60
N GLU A 103 13.91 8.48 19.78
CA GLU A 103 15.29 8.77 20.19
C GLU A 103 16.07 7.51 20.58
N ILE A 104 15.41 6.42 20.93
CA ILE A 104 16.06 5.19 21.42
C ILE A 104 16.82 4.48 20.28
N ARG A 105 16.34 4.60 19.05
CA ARG A 105 16.99 4.02 17.86
C ARG A 105 18.26 4.74 17.41
N LEU A 106 18.58 5.87 18.03
CA LEU A 106 19.68 6.78 17.67
C LEU A 106 21.07 6.32 18.12
N ARG A 107 21.24 5.18 18.75
CA ARG A 107 22.42 4.95 19.59
C ARG A 107 23.67 4.37 18.92
N ARG A 108 23.73 4.08 17.60
CA ARG A 108 24.95 3.56 16.97
C ARG A 108 25.11 3.96 15.49
N GLY A 109 26.28 4.50 15.17
CA GLY A 109 26.77 4.58 13.78
C GLY A 109 26.18 5.68 12.92
N LEU A 110 25.75 6.80 13.49
CA LEU A 110 25.30 7.96 12.73
C LEU A 110 26.47 8.62 11.98
N SER A 111 26.21 9.11 10.79
CA SER A 111 27.12 9.99 10.07
C SER A 111 27.00 11.42 10.60
N GLN A 112 28.03 12.24 10.38
CA GLN A 112 27.99 13.65 10.77
C GLN A 112 26.75 14.38 10.26
N ALA A 113 26.33 14.11 9.01
CA ALA A 113 25.13 14.73 8.42
C ALA A 113 23.83 14.30 9.12
N GLU A 114 23.77 13.06 9.63
CA GLU A 114 22.63 12.58 10.41
C GLU A 114 22.60 13.23 11.79
N ASP A 115 23.76 13.36 12.44
CA ASP A 115 23.88 14.08 13.71
C ASP A 115 23.46 15.56 13.59
N GLU A 116 23.88 16.25 12.52
CA GLU A 116 23.49 17.63 12.25
C GLU A 116 21.98 17.79 12.04
N VAL A 117 21.35 16.86 11.30
CA VAL A 117 19.88 16.83 11.09
C VAL A 117 19.16 16.64 12.42
N LEU A 118 19.63 15.68 13.26
CA LEU A 118 19.00 15.39 14.55
C LEU A 118 19.18 16.53 15.54
N ALA A 119 20.36 17.17 15.56
CA ALA A 119 20.60 18.34 16.41
C ALA A 119 19.63 19.50 16.07
N LYS A 120 19.40 19.75 14.76
CA LYS A 120 18.42 20.76 14.32
C LYS A 120 16.99 20.36 14.73
N LEU A 121 16.58 19.14 14.47
CA LEU A 121 15.24 18.65 14.87
C LEU A 121 15.04 18.67 16.38
N GLY A 122 16.08 18.35 17.16
CA GLY A 122 16.06 18.39 18.63
C GLY A 122 15.84 19.80 19.21
N SER A 123 16.16 20.85 18.45
CA SER A 123 15.89 22.24 18.85
C SER A 123 14.40 22.63 18.76
N SER A 124 13.58 21.81 18.09
CA SER A 124 12.13 22.02 17.95
C SER A 124 11.38 20.70 18.21
N PRO A 125 10.95 20.43 19.43
CA PRO A 125 10.27 19.18 19.79
C PRO A 125 9.00 18.90 18.97
N GLU A 126 8.30 19.93 18.54
CA GLU A 126 7.11 19.78 17.68
C GLU A 126 7.46 19.45 16.21
N GLY A 127 8.68 19.71 15.79
CA GLY A 127 9.15 19.48 14.43
C GLY A 127 9.42 20.76 13.64
N MET A 128 9.88 20.61 12.41
CA MET A 128 10.32 21.71 11.54
C MET A 128 10.01 21.43 10.07
N SER A 129 10.03 22.46 9.23
CA SER A 129 9.95 22.26 7.77
C SER A 129 11.22 21.57 7.24
N LEU A 130 11.08 20.77 6.19
CA LEU A 130 12.21 20.10 5.53
C LEU A 130 13.27 21.13 5.08
N HIS A 131 12.84 22.28 4.59
CA HIS A 131 13.75 23.33 4.10
C HIS A 131 14.67 23.87 5.19
N ASP A 132 14.16 24.04 6.41
CA ASP A 132 14.93 24.62 7.52
C ASP A 132 15.97 23.64 8.07
N ILE A 133 15.75 22.32 7.82
CA ILE A 133 16.66 21.27 8.29
C ILE A 133 17.78 21.01 7.29
N ALA A 134 17.47 20.85 6.01
CA ALA A 134 18.46 20.49 5.00
C ALA A 134 18.20 21.19 3.64
N THR A 135 19.16 22.01 3.24
CA THR A 135 19.15 22.72 1.97
C THR A 135 20.05 22.08 0.90
N ASN A 136 20.86 21.08 1.28
CA ASN A 136 21.79 20.41 0.38
C ASN A 136 21.46 18.92 0.24
N ARG A 137 22.03 18.29 -0.78
CA ARG A 137 21.80 16.87 -1.11
C ARG A 137 22.26 15.92 0.00
N GLN A 138 23.34 16.24 0.71
CA GLN A 138 23.88 15.40 1.79
C GLN A 138 22.90 15.34 2.97
N GLY A 139 22.37 16.48 3.40
CA GLY A 139 21.33 16.55 4.44
C GLY A 139 20.04 15.84 4.03
N GLN A 140 19.59 16.00 2.76
CA GLN A 140 18.42 15.27 2.27
C GLN A 140 18.61 13.75 2.27
N ASN A 141 19.81 13.26 1.90
CA ASN A 141 20.14 11.83 1.98
C ASN A 141 20.16 11.34 3.43
N ALA A 142 20.70 12.13 4.37
CA ALA A 142 20.67 11.84 5.79
C ALA A 142 19.23 11.73 6.32
N ILE A 143 18.37 12.70 5.98
CA ILE A 143 16.94 12.67 6.33
C ILE A 143 16.26 11.41 5.79
N ASN A 144 16.47 11.03 4.53
CA ASN A 144 15.87 9.82 3.96
C ASN A 144 16.30 8.54 4.68
N ARG A 145 17.57 8.45 5.09
CA ARG A 145 18.06 7.31 5.90
C ARG A 145 17.43 7.29 7.29
N LEU A 146 17.31 8.43 7.95
CA LEU A 146 16.68 8.55 9.27
C LEU A 146 15.18 8.22 9.22
N ILE A 147 14.48 8.62 8.14
CA ILE A 147 13.08 8.23 7.90
C ILE A 147 13.00 6.71 7.69
N GLY A 148 13.86 6.14 6.84
CA GLY A 148 13.90 4.69 6.58
C GLY A 148 14.22 3.88 7.84
N ALA A 149 15.02 4.40 8.75
CA ALA A 149 15.31 3.80 10.05
C ALA A 149 14.17 3.99 11.09
N GLY A 150 13.15 4.80 10.77
CA GLY A 150 12.03 5.09 11.66
C GLY A 150 12.35 6.06 12.80
N VAL A 151 13.49 6.75 12.74
CA VAL A 151 13.95 7.73 13.71
C VAL A 151 13.27 9.07 13.53
N VAL A 152 13.13 9.50 12.27
CA VAL A 152 12.47 10.74 11.88
C VAL A 152 11.10 10.43 11.29
N GLY A 153 10.07 11.11 11.79
CA GLY A 153 8.74 11.14 11.22
C GLY A 153 8.65 12.18 10.11
N ILE A 154 7.84 11.89 9.10
CA ILE A 154 7.56 12.80 7.99
C ILE A 154 6.06 12.98 7.82
N SER A 155 5.63 14.22 7.64
CA SER A 155 4.28 14.57 7.20
C SER A 155 4.35 15.39 5.91
N THR A 156 3.46 15.07 5.01
CA THR A 156 3.21 15.81 3.76
C THR A 156 1.80 15.51 3.29
N PHE A 157 1.36 16.18 2.23
CA PHE A 157 0.06 15.91 1.63
C PHE A 157 -0.07 14.46 1.21
N THR A 158 -1.20 13.83 1.56
CA THR A 158 -1.49 12.40 1.31
C THR A 158 -2.90 12.22 0.74
N PRO A 159 -3.26 11.02 0.23
CA PRO A 159 -4.64 10.72 -0.15
C PRO A 159 -5.66 10.89 0.99
N THR A 160 -5.27 10.67 2.25
CA THR A 160 -6.12 10.96 3.41
C THR A 160 -6.44 12.44 3.52
N ASP A 161 -5.47 13.34 3.31
CA ASP A 161 -5.70 14.79 3.30
C ASP A 161 -6.65 15.19 2.16
N ALA A 162 -6.46 14.58 0.98
CA ALA A 162 -7.34 14.80 -0.16
C ALA A 162 -8.78 14.37 0.14
N ALA A 163 -8.98 13.23 0.82
CA ALA A 163 -10.30 12.76 1.25
C ALA A 163 -10.98 13.71 2.24
N HIS A 164 -10.21 14.34 3.15
CA HIS A 164 -10.73 15.35 4.06
C HIS A 164 -11.16 16.63 3.34
N ILE A 165 -10.35 17.12 2.38
CA ILE A 165 -10.71 18.31 1.57
C ILE A 165 -12.01 18.08 0.81
N LEU A 166 -12.20 16.90 0.23
CA LEU A 166 -13.40 16.54 -0.52
C LEU A 166 -14.61 16.13 0.37
N GLY A 167 -14.43 16.14 1.69
CA GLY A 167 -15.50 15.82 2.65
C GLY A 167 -15.90 14.34 2.72
N VAL A 168 -15.11 13.45 2.09
CA VAL A 168 -15.30 11.99 2.14
C VAL A 168 -14.89 11.43 3.50
N ASP A 169 -13.82 11.98 4.09
CA ASP A 169 -13.37 11.70 5.45
C ASP A 169 -13.51 12.98 6.30
N LYS A 170 -14.00 12.85 7.54
CA LYS A 170 -14.27 13.98 8.44
C LYS A 170 -13.72 13.76 9.85
N ARG A 171 -12.83 12.78 10.01
CA ARG A 171 -12.30 12.41 11.35
C ARG A 171 -11.42 13.49 11.97
N TYR A 172 -10.79 14.33 11.15
CA TYR A 172 -9.90 15.41 11.59
C TYR A 172 -10.31 16.76 10.98
N PRO A 173 -9.91 17.90 11.61
CA PRO A 173 -10.10 19.22 11.02
C PRO A 173 -9.31 19.39 9.71
N ILE A 174 -9.94 20.00 8.70
CA ILE A 174 -9.38 20.12 7.35
C ILE A 174 -8.28 21.20 7.21
N GLY A 175 -8.05 22.05 8.22
CA GLY A 175 -7.20 23.23 8.10
C GLY A 175 -5.80 22.94 7.52
N ALA A 176 -5.10 21.95 8.08
CA ALA A 176 -3.76 21.56 7.60
C ALA A 176 -3.81 20.98 6.19
N ALA A 177 -4.79 20.15 5.86
CA ALA A 177 -4.98 19.59 4.54
C ALA A 177 -5.26 20.68 3.50
N ALA A 178 -6.13 21.65 3.80
CA ALA A 178 -6.46 22.74 2.90
C ALA A 178 -5.22 23.59 2.57
N VAL A 179 -4.42 23.95 3.58
CA VAL A 179 -3.17 24.71 3.34
C VAL A 179 -2.16 23.88 2.56
N GLY A 180 -1.97 22.60 2.95
CA GLY A 180 -1.07 21.68 2.23
C GLY A 180 -1.51 21.44 0.79
N GLY A 181 -2.81 21.30 0.55
CA GLY A 181 -3.39 21.20 -0.80
C GLY A 181 -3.09 22.44 -1.66
N LYS A 182 -3.22 23.65 -1.11
CA LYS A 182 -2.85 24.91 -1.80
C LYS A 182 -1.36 24.96 -2.11
N LEU A 183 -0.50 24.54 -1.17
CA LEU A 183 0.93 24.45 -1.38
C LEU A 183 1.29 23.49 -2.52
N LEU A 184 0.63 22.35 -2.61
CA LEU A 184 0.85 21.38 -3.67
C LEU A 184 0.26 21.86 -5.01
N ALA A 185 -0.95 22.44 -4.99
CA ALA A 185 -1.63 22.92 -6.20
C ALA A 185 -0.81 24.00 -6.95
N ARG A 186 -0.15 24.89 -6.23
CA ARG A 186 0.68 25.97 -6.81
C ARG A 186 2.02 25.49 -7.35
N GLN A 187 2.47 24.23 -7.06
CA GLN A 187 3.68 23.68 -7.66
C GLN A 187 3.55 23.62 -9.18
N LEU A 188 4.66 23.72 -9.89
CA LEU A 188 4.65 23.86 -11.34
C LEU A 188 5.00 22.53 -12.04
N ASP A 189 4.32 22.23 -13.11
CA ASP A 189 4.71 21.17 -14.03
C ASP A 189 5.99 21.57 -14.81
N ARG A 190 6.49 20.64 -15.63
CA ARG A 190 7.69 20.88 -16.47
C ARG A 190 7.50 21.98 -17.53
N PHE A 191 6.28 22.44 -17.75
CA PHE A 191 5.93 23.51 -18.69
C PHE A 191 5.72 24.85 -17.98
N GLY A 192 5.82 24.87 -16.63
CA GLY A 192 5.62 26.08 -15.83
C GLY A 192 4.17 26.37 -15.47
N ASN A 193 3.24 25.43 -15.68
CA ASN A 193 1.86 25.59 -15.28
C ASN A 193 1.65 25.07 -13.85
N PRO A 194 0.79 25.72 -13.02
CA PRO A 194 0.37 25.16 -11.73
C PRO A 194 -0.24 23.76 -11.89
N LEU A 195 0.01 22.88 -10.93
CA LEU A 195 -0.52 21.52 -10.95
C LEU A 195 -2.05 21.48 -10.86
N ALA A 196 -2.66 22.45 -10.19
CA ALA A 196 -4.11 22.64 -10.12
C ALA A 196 -4.43 24.11 -9.78
N ALA A 197 -5.66 24.56 -10.05
CA ALA A 197 -6.08 25.91 -9.73
C ALA A 197 -6.28 26.15 -8.23
N ASN A 198 -6.60 25.09 -7.46
CA ASN A 198 -6.90 25.17 -6.03
C ASN A 198 -6.75 23.80 -5.33
N GLU A 199 -6.96 23.80 -4.00
CA GLU A 199 -6.88 22.61 -3.16
C GLU A 199 -7.94 21.52 -3.49
N LEU A 200 -9.09 21.90 -4.01
CA LEU A 200 -10.14 20.93 -4.39
C LEU A 200 -9.73 20.16 -5.64
N GLU A 201 -9.21 20.85 -6.65
CA GLU A 201 -8.76 20.21 -7.89
C GLU A 201 -7.57 19.28 -7.66
N ILE A 202 -6.58 19.70 -6.86
CA ILE A 202 -5.43 18.83 -6.57
C ILE A 202 -5.87 17.61 -5.74
N ALA A 203 -6.78 17.78 -4.79
CA ALA A 203 -7.33 16.68 -3.99
C ALA A 203 -8.09 15.68 -4.87
N ALA A 204 -8.92 16.16 -5.80
CA ALA A 204 -9.63 15.31 -6.75
C ALA A 204 -8.66 14.53 -7.65
N SER A 205 -7.63 15.22 -8.19
CA SER A 205 -6.59 14.59 -9.01
C SER A 205 -5.81 13.49 -8.25
N VAL A 206 -5.48 13.73 -6.99
CA VAL A 206 -4.79 12.75 -6.14
C VAL A 206 -5.64 11.51 -5.91
N LEU A 207 -6.90 11.68 -5.49
CA LEU A 207 -7.79 10.53 -5.28
C LEU A 207 -8.06 9.76 -6.55
N GLN A 208 -8.23 10.45 -7.69
CA GLN A 208 -8.41 9.80 -8.99
C GLN A 208 -7.23 8.90 -9.33
N ARG A 209 -6.00 9.37 -9.15
CA ARG A 209 -4.78 8.58 -9.40
C ARG A 209 -4.70 7.34 -8.52
N VAL A 210 -5.06 7.48 -7.23
CA VAL A 210 -5.08 6.32 -6.31
C VAL A 210 -6.14 5.31 -6.74
N ARG A 211 -7.35 5.76 -7.11
CA ARG A 211 -8.43 4.89 -7.62
C ARG A 211 -8.01 4.15 -8.89
N ASP A 212 -7.33 4.84 -9.80
CA ASP A 212 -6.81 4.22 -11.02
C ASP A 212 -5.79 3.11 -10.69
N GLN A 213 -4.89 3.34 -9.74
CA GLN A 213 -3.91 2.34 -9.33
C GLN A 213 -4.56 1.16 -8.58
N VAL A 214 -5.60 1.41 -7.79
CA VAL A 214 -6.42 0.34 -7.17
C VAL A 214 -7.09 -0.51 -8.26
N ALA A 215 -7.74 0.12 -9.25
CA ALA A 215 -8.35 -0.59 -10.37
C ALA A 215 -7.31 -1.42 -11.15
N GLU A 216 -6.16 -0.84 -11.46
CA GLU A 216 -5.07 -1.54 -12.16
C GLU A 216 -4.57 -2.75 -11.37
N THR A 217 -4.50 -2.66 -10.04
CA THR A 217 -4.12 -3.79 -9.19
C THR A 217 -5.17 -4.90 -9.23
N ILE A 218 -6.47 -4.54 -9.23
CA ILE A 218 -7.57 -5.49 -9.38
C ILE A 218 -7.50 -6.19 -10.75
N LEU A 219 -7.28 -5.43 -11.82
CA LEU A 219 -7.14 -5.96 -13.18
C LEU A 219 -5.91 -6.87 -13.31
N THR A 220 -4.79 -6.51 -12.67
CA THR A 220 -3.59 -7.34 -12.64
C THR A 220 -3.85 -8.68 -11.94
N ALA A 221 -4.54 -8.66 -10.81
CA ALA A 221 -4.92 -9.87 -10.10
C ALA A 221 -5.84 -10.78 -10.93
N ALA A 222 -6.80 -10.20 -11.67
CA ALA A 222 -7.68 -10.93 -12.56
C ALA A 222 -6.92 -11.51 -13.79
N ALA A 223 -6.06 -10.71 -14.42
CA ALA A 223 -5.25 -11.12 -15.56
C ALA A 223 -4.31 -12.29 -15.22
N ASP A 224 -3.73 -12.29 -14.02
CA ASP A 224 -2.90 -13.40 -13.53
C ASP A 224 -3.69 -14.71 -13.42
N GLN A 225 -4.99 -14.65 -13.02
CA GLN A 225 -5.86 -15.83 -12.99
C GLN A 225 -6.19 -16.36 -14.39
N ASP A 226 -6.36 -15.45 -15.35
CA ASP A 226 -6.68 -15.78 -16.75
C ASP A 226 -5.43 -16.08 -17.59
N ALA A 227 -4.25 -16.15 -16.97
CA ALA A 227 -2.95 -16.35 -17.60
C ALA A 227 -2.63 -15.32 -18.71
N LEU A 228 -3.15 -14.10 -18.59
CA LEU A 228 -2.79 -12.99 -19.45
C LEU A 228 -1.42 -12.44 -19.06
N SER A 229 -0.56 -12.19 -20.03
CA SER A 229 0.76 -11.62 -19.73
C SER A 229 0.64 -10.14 -19.28
N GLU A 230 1.58 -9.70 -18.43
CA GLU A 230 1.69 -8.30 -18.01
C GLU A 230 1.81 -7.33 -19.20
N ILE A 231 2.50 -7.77 -20.27
CA ILE A 231 2.66 -6.98 -21.51
C ILE A 231 1.29 -6.74 -22.16
N GLN A 232 0.46 -7.78 -22.31
CA GLN A 232 -0.87 -7.65 -22.91
C GLN A 232 -1.76 -6.72 -22.10
N LEU A 233 -1.80 -6.86 -20.77
CA LEU A 233 -2.54 -5.98 -19.89
C LEU A 233 -2.02 -4.53 -19.99
N SER A 234 -0.69 -4.33 -19.98
CA SER A 234 -0.10 -2.99 -20.04
C SER A 234 -0.45 -2.25 -21.34
N GLU A 235 -0.50 -2.94 -22.48
CA GLU A 235 -0.88 -2.34 -23.76
C GLU A 235 -2.37 -1.90 -23.76
N VAL A 236 -3.25 -2.72 -23.20
CA VAL A 236 -4.67 -2.39 -23.06
C VAL A 236 -4.87 -1.17 -22.14
N LEU A 237 -4.17 -1.13 -21.00
CA LEU A 237 -4.20 0.01 -20.06
C LEU A 237 -3.66 1.30 -20.69
N LYS A 238 -2.55 1.22 -21.46
CA LYS A 238 -2.02 2.36 -22.21
C LYS A 238 -3.04 2.89 -23.23
N ALA A 239 -3.71 2.01 -23.97
CA ALA A 239 -4.73 2.41 -24.93
C ALA A 239 -5.90 3.15 -24.25
N GLN A 240 -6.37 2.66 -23.10
CA GLN A 240 -7.42 3.33 -22.32
C GLN A 240 -6.97 4.70 -21.79
N ARG A 241 -5.77 4.82 -21.23
CA ARG A 241 -5.21 6.09 -20.74
C ARG A 241 -5.05 7.12 -21.86
N SER A 242 -4.64 6.68 -23.05
CA SER A 242 -4.51 7.56 -24.22
C SER A 242 -5.83 8.15 -24.65
N GLN A 243 -6.95 7.46 -24.47
CA GLN A 243 -8.28 8.01 -24.74
C GLN A 243 -8.67 9.16 -23.82
N ALA A 244 -8.30 9.08 -22.54
CA ALA A 244 -8.58 10.13 -21.55
C ALA A 244 -7.85 11.45 -21.86
N ASN A 245 -6.71 11.38 -22.55
CA ASN A 245 -5.84 12.53 -22.84
C ASN A 245 -6.17 13.27 -24.15
N LEU A 246 -7.15 12.80 -24.94
CA LEU A 246 -7.58 13.46 -26.16
C LEU A 246 -8.57 14.60 -25.81
N THR A 247 -8.01 15.70 -25.34
CA THR A 247 -8.78 16.90 -25.01
C THR A 247 -9.41 17.55 -26.24
N GLY A 248 -10.70 17.85 -26.17
CA GLY A 248 -11.41 18.75 -27.10
C GLY A 248 -12.16 18.10 -28.27
N ARG A 249 -12.16 16.77 -28.44
CA ARG A 249 -13.00 16.07 -29.41
C ARG A 249 -13.68 14.86 -28.78
N PRO A 250 -14.97 14.61 -29.03
CA PRO A 250 -15.61 13.39 -28.55
C PRO A 250 -14.96 12.18 -29.21
N ASN A 251 -14.43 11.27 -28.40
CA ASN A 251 -13.86 10.01 -28.88
C ASN A 251 -14.96 9.16 -29.51
N ARG A 252 -14.77 8.71 -30.75
CA ARG A 252 -15.69 7.78 -31.40
C ARG A 252 -15.55 6.34 -30.93
N LEU A 253 -14.33 5.97 -30.44
CA LEU A 253 -14.04 4.67 -29.85
C LEU A 253 -14.06 4.81 -28.34
N LYS A 254 -14.79 3.91 -27.66
CA LYS A 254 -14.78 3.78 -26.20
C LYS A 254 -14.16 2.43 -25.83
N ILE A 255 -13.07 2.45 -25.07
CA ILE A 255 -12.48 1.25 -24.45
C ILE A 255 -12.94 1.21 -22.99
N ALA A 256 -13.67 0.16 -22.63
CA ALA A 256 -14.09 -0.10 -21.26
C ALA A 256 -13.42 -1.41 -20.80
N ILE A 257 -12.70 -1.36 -19.69
CA ILE A 257 -11.98 -2.48 -19.12
C ILE A 257 -12.55 -2.73 -17.73
N GLY A 258 -12.72 -4.00 -17.38
CA GLY A 258 -13.26 -4.38 -16.09
C GLY A 258 -12.96 -5.82 -15.72
N VAL A 259 -13.56 -6.26 -14.64
CA VAL A 259 -13.47 -7.64 -14.15
C VAL A 259 -14.87 -8.24 -14.05
N ASN A 260 -14.96 -9.54 -14.31
CA ASN A 260 -16.17 -10.30 -14.05
C ASN A 260 -16.20 -10.72 -12.56
N GLY A 261 -17.36 -10.53 -11.93
CA GLY A 261 -17.54 -10.83 -10.51
C GLY A 261 -17.52 -9.59 -9.63
N GLN A 262 -17.89 -9.79 -8.37
CA GLN A 262 -18.02 -8.72 -7.40
C GLN A 262 -16.69 -8.49 -6.66
N VAL A 263 -16.34 -7.24 -6.43
CA VAL A 263 -15.15 -6.81 -5.70
C VAL A 263 -15.57 -6.20 -4.36
N ALA A 264 -15.26 -6.90 -3.26
CA ALA A 264 -15.48 -6.35 -1.92
C ALA A 264 -14.31 -5.44 -1.52
N LEU A 265 -14.62 -4.17 -1.26
CA LEU A 265 -13.64 -3.17 -0.81
C LEU A 265 -13.65 -3.08 0.73
N VAL A 266 -12.54 -3.43 1.36
CA VAL A 266 -12.39 -3.44 2.82
C VAL A 266 -11.21 -2.59 3.27
N GLY A 267 -11.28 -2.07 4.50
CA GLY A 267 -10.30 -1.17 5.09
C GLY A 267 -10.85 0.23 5.31
N ALA A 268 -10.22 1.00 6.19
CA ALA A 268 -10.70 2.33 6.58
C ALA A 268 -10.89 3.31 5.39
N PRO A 269 -9.98 3.36 4.38
CA PRO A 269 -10.13 4.28 3.25
C PRO A 269 -10.97 3.71 2.09
N ALA A 270 -11.67 2.57 2.24
CA ALA A 270 -12.37 1.91 1.13
C ALA A 270 -13.31 2.85 0.37
N ALA A 271 -14.13 3.63 1.08
CA ALA A 271 -15.08 4.55 0.47
C ALA A 271 -14.43 5.67 -0.37
N SER A 272 -13.25 6.16 0.02
CA SER A 272 -12.54 7.20 -0.73
C SER A 272 -11.75 6.65 -1.91
N LEU A 273 -11.37 5.38 -1.84
CA LEU A 273 -10.52 4.71 -2.83
C LEU A 273 -11.29 3.76 -3.76
N ASP A 274 -12.61 3.80 -3.74
CA ASP A 274 -13.45 3.00 -4.63
C ASP A 274 -13.19 3.41 -6.11
N PRO A 275 -12.68 2.50 -6.95
CA PRO A 275 -12.33 2.81 -8.33
C PRO A 275 -13.55 3.01 -9.24
N THR A 276 -14.76 2.73 -8.75
CA THR A 276 -15.99 2.84 -9.56
C THR A 276 -16.58 4.24 -9.57
N ILE A 277 -16.17 5.12 -8.65
CA ILE A 277 -16.75 6.47 -8.47
C ILE A 277 -16.75 7.29 -9.76
N ASP A 278 -15.72 7.16 -10.59
CA ASP A 278 -15.55 7.98 -11.79
C ASP A 278 -16.10 7.32 -13.07
N GLY A 279 -16.66 6.11 -12.94
CA GLY A 279 -17.26 5.38 -14.07
C GLY A 279 -16.28 5.00 -15.20
N LYS A 280 -14.99 5.08 -14.93
CA LYS A 280 -13.90 4.76 -15.88
C LYS A 280 -13.70 3.25 -16.03
N TRP A 281 -13.92 2.51 -14.95
CA TRP A 281 -13.69 1.07 -14.86
C TRP A 281 -14.99 0.30 -14.75
N VAL A 282 -15.08 -0.85 -15.40
CA VAL A 282 -16.25 -1.76 -15.31
C VAL A 282 -15.99 -2.77 -14.18
N ILE A 283 -16.25 -2.33 -12.95
CA ILE A 283 -16.06 -3.10 -11.73
C ILE A 283 -17.36 -3.05 -10.94
N ASP A 284 -17.89 -4.22 -10.54
CA ASP A 284 -19.00 -4.32 -9.58
C ASP A 284 -18.43 -4.31 -8.17
N SER A 285 -18.37 -3.14 -7.53
CA SER A 285 -17.82 -2.98 -6.18
C SER A 285 -18.89 -2.97 -5.10
N VAL A 286 -18.57 -3.54 -3.95
CA VAL A 286 -19.37 -3.47 -2.73
C VAL A 286 -18.50 -3.08 -1.54
N ILE A 287 -18.99 -2.20 -0.70
CA ILE A 287 -18.35 -1.81 0.55
C ILE A 287 -19.18 -2.37 1.70
N PRO A 288 -18.72 -3.45 2.38
CA PRO A 288 -19.44 -4.07 3.48
C PRO A 288 -19.60 -3.12 4.68
N GLU A 289 -20.65 -3.29 5.49
CA GLU A 289 -20.94 -2.45 6.66
C GLU A 289 -19.75 -2.29 7.62
N HIS A 290 -19.01 -3.39 7.87
CA HIS A 290 -17.86 -3.38 8.79
C HIS A 290 -16.51 -3.23 8.09
N HIS A 291 -16.48 -2.66 6.87
CA HIS A 291 -15.26 -2.54 6.05
C HIS A 291 -14.08 -1.91 6.79
N GLY A 292 -14.33 -0.92 7.65
CA GLY A 292 -13.28 -0.17 8.37
C GLY A 292 -12.53 -1.01 9.41
N VAL A 293 -13.16 -2.05 9.94
CA VAL A 293 -12.62 -2.96 10.96
C VAL A 293 -12.55 -4.42 10.48
N ALA A 294 -12.56 -4.63 9.16
CA ALA A 294 -12.62 -5.96 8.56
C ALA A 294 -11.52 -6.91 9.04
N ASN A 295 -10.33 -6.41 9.35
CA ASN A 295 -9.23 -7.20 9.91
C ASN A 295 -9.57 -7.76 11.30
N ALA A 296 -10.07 -6.91 12.20
CA ALA A 296 -10.46 -7.34 13.56
C ALA A 296 -11.67 -8.26 13.51
N PHE A 297 -12.65 -7.94 12.65
CA PHE A 297 -13.83 -8.77 12.44
C PHE A 297 -13.44 -10.16 11.90
N GLY A 298 -12.60 -10.22 10.85
CA GLY A 298 -12.11 -11.49 10.29
C GLY A 298 -11.29 -12.30 11.29
N ALA A 299 -10.49 -11.66 12.14
CA ALA A 299 -9.74 -12.35 13.19
C ALA A 299 -10.65 -12.92 14.27
N ALA A 300 -11.78 -12.25 14.57
CA ALA A 300 -12.73 -12.70 15.60
C ALA A 300 -13.60 -13.88 15.15
N ILE A 301 -13.95 -13.96 13.86
CA ILE A 301 -14.83 -15.01 13.31
C ILE A 301 -14.08 -16.03 12.43
N GLY A 302 -12.79 -15.83 12.21
CA GLY A 302 -11.98 -16.69 11.36
C GLY A 302 -11.78 -18.08 11.98
N ASP A 303 -11.83 -19.11 11.12
CA ASP A 303 -11.52 -20.47 11.53
C ASP A 303 -10.02 -20.68 11.71
N ILE A 304 -9.63 -21.47 12.72
CA ILE A 304 -8.26 -21.95 12.86
C ILE A 304 -8.02 -23.00 11.78
N ARG A 305 -7.02 -22.77 10.93
CA ARG A 305 -6.62 -23.71 9.90
C ARG A 305 -5.17 -24.14 10.09
N LEU A 306 -4.96 -25.42 10.19
CA LEU A 306 -3.64 -26.04 10.18
C LEU A 306 -3.44 -26.80 8.87
N THR A 307 -2.23 -26.78 8.32
CA THR A 307 -1.85 -27.50 7.11
C THR A 307 -0.48 -28.11 7.31
N HIS A 308 -0.37 -29.40 7.12
CA HIS A 308 0.89 -30.12 7.09
C HIS A 308 1.14 -30.73 5.72
N GLN A 309 2.39 -30.67 5.28
CA GLN A 309 2.85 -31.26 4.03
C GLN A 309 3.91 -32.32 4.33
N ILE A 310 3.67 -33.54 3.88
CA ILE A 310 4.66 -34.62 3.95
C ILE A 310 5.13 -34.98 2.55
N THR A 311 6.44 -35.08 2.39
CA THR A 311 7.06 -35.48 1.13
C THR A 311 7.26 -37.01 1.12
N ILE A 312 6.84 -37.66 0.02
CA ILE A 312 7.18 -39.04 -0.24
C ILE A 312 8.14 -39.05 -1.44
N SER A 313 9.37 -39.53 -1.24
CA SER A 313 10.35 -39.68 -2.31
C SER A 313 10.51 -41.13 -2.72
N ALA A 314 10.98 -41.37 -3.95
CA ALA A 314 11.31 -42.70 -4.44
C ALA A 314 12.84 -42.79 -4.68
N PRO A 315 13.66 -43.10 -3.65
CA PRO A 315 15.09 -43.14 -3.77
C PRO A 315 15.60 -44.16 -4.80
N ARG A 316 14.82 -45.23 -4.99
CA ARG A 316 15.03 -46.24 -6.05
C ARG A 316 13.68 -46.89 -6.41
N ARG A 317 13.64 -47.58 -7.55
CA ARG A 317 12.43 -48.25 -8.00
C ARG A 317 11.92 -49.25 -6.96
N GLY A 318 10.64 -49.10 -6.56
CA GLY A 318 9.96 -49.98 -5.57
C GLY A 318 10.33 -49.67 -4.13
N LEU A 319 11.02 -48.57 -3.85
CA LEU A 319 11.27 -48.05 -2.48
C LEU A 319 10.74 -46.66 -2.35
N TYR A 320 9.83 -46.44 -1.41
CA TYR A 320 9.21 -45.17 -1.12
C TYR A 320 9.57 -44.72 0.30
N ARG A 321 10.09 -43.47 0.43
CA ARG A 321 10.47 -42.91 1.71
C ARG A 321 9.54 -41.78 2.07
N VAL A 322 8.86 -41.94 3.21
CA VAL A 322 8.02 -40.91 3.85
C VAL A 322 8.95 -40.04 4.74
N HIS A 323 9.03 -38.75 4.46
CA HIS A 323 9.87 -37.83 5.19
C HIS A 323 9.12 -37.25 6.38
N LEU A 324 9.32 -37.83 7.55
CA LEU A 324 8.94 -37.38 8.89
C LEU A 324 10.20 -36.98 9.67
N GLU A 325 10.09 -36.67 10.97
CA GLU A 325 11.26 -36.45 11.84
C GLU A 325 12.20 -37.66 11.79
N GLU A 326 11.65 -38.88 11.81
CA GLU A 326 12.37 -40.10 11.48
C GLU A 326 11.83 -40.65 10.15
N PRO A 327 12.61 -40.63 9.06
CA PRO A 327 12.16 -41.10 7.76
C PRO A 327 11.90 -42.61 7.74
N LEU A 328 10.74 -43.01 7.23
CA LEU A 328 10.34 -44.43 7.11
C LEU A 328 10.28 -44.88 5.65
N ASN A 329 10.72 -46.12 5.42
CA ASN A 329 10.79 -46.71 4.09
C ASN A 329 9.64 -47.74 3.89
N PHE A 330 9.04 -47.69 2.71
CA PHE A 330 7.95 -48.60 2.30
C PHE A 330 8.29 -49.18 0.93
N TYR A 331 7.86 -50.40 0.68
CA TYR A 331 8.00 -51.10 -0.62
C TYR A 331 6.72 -51.01 -1.47
N ASP A 332 5.67 -50.41 -0.94
CA ASP A 332 4.41 -50.15 -1.60
C ASP A 332 4.02 -48.68 -1.47
N LEU A 333 3.67 -48.04 -2.58
CA LEU A 333 3.32 -46.61 -2.62
C LEU A 333 2.01 -46.33 -1.88
N GLN A 334 1.03 -47.25 -1.95
CA GLN A 334 -0.26 -47.02 -1.32
C GLN A 334 -0.13 -47.09 0.21
N ARG A 335 0.68 -48.01 0.71
CA ARG A 335 1.00 -48.09 2.13
C ARG A 335 1.78 -46.85 2.61
N ALA A 336 2.72 -46.33 1.78
CA ALA A 336 3.43 -45.12 2.11
C ALA A 336 2.50 -43.89 2.19
N LYS A 337 1.55 -43.78 1.26
CA LYS A 337 0.53 -42.72 1.28
C LYS A 337 -0.39 -42.84 2.48
N GLN A 338 -0.95 -44.01 2.73
CA GLN A 338 -1.83 -44.21 3.87
C GLN A 338 -1.15 -43.88 5.21
N PHE A 339 0.08 -44.36 5.40
CA PHE A 339 0.87 -44.03 6.58
C PHE A 339 1.14 -42.51 6.71
N ALA A 340 1.45 -41.83 5.62
CA ALA A 340 1.65 -40.37 5.61
C ALA A 340 0.35 -39.63 5.99
N GLU A 341 -0.79 -40.05 5.44
CA GLU A 341 -2.11 -39.47 5.76
C GLU A 341 -2.48 -39.67 7.23
N GLU A 342 -2.32 -40.88 7.77
CA GLU A 342 -2.58 -41.19 9.19
C GLU A 342 -1.67 -40.38 10.13
N SER A 343 -0.40 -40.23 9.76
CA SER A 343 0.59 -39.44 10.52
C SER A 343 0.25 -37.96 10.54
N VAL A 344 -0.17 -37.40 9.38
CA VAL A 344 -0.63 -36.01 9.28
C VAL A 344 -1.88 -35.77 10.09
N ASP A 345 -2.89 -36.67 9.96
CA ASP A 345 -4.16 -36.52 10.67
C ASP A 345 -3.95 -36.53 12.19
N ALA A 346 -3.16 -37.46 12.71
CA ALA A 346 -2.83 -37.51 14.14
C ALA A 346 -2.15 -36.23 14.63
N ARG A 347 -1.18 -35.70 13.85
CA ARG A 347 -0.46 -34.46 14.18
C ARG A 347 -1.38 -33.25 14.12
N LEU A 348 -2.17 -33.10 13.07
CA LEU A 348 -3.14 -32.02 12.93
C LEU A 348 -4.17 -32.01 14.05
N ARG A 349 -4.70 -33.13 14.47
CA ARG A 349 -5.63 -33.23 15.60
C ARG A 349 -5.00 -32.75 16.90
N SER A 350 -3.77 -33.20 17.17
CA SER A 350 -3.01 -32.77 18.36
C SER A 350 -2.76 -31.26 18.37
N GLU A 351 -2.28 -30.71 17.25
CA GLU A 351 -2.00 -29.27 17.12
C GLU A 351 -3.28 -28.41 17.15
N MET A 352 -4.37 -28.89 16.52
CA MET A 352 -5.67 -28.23 16.58
C MET A 352 -6.20 -28.14 18.01
N HIS A 353 -6.08 -29.22 18.79
CA HIS A 353 -6.46 -29.21 20.19
C HIS A 353 -5.65 -28.21 21.02
N LEU A 354 -4.32 -28.14 20.78
CA LEU A 354 -3.44 -27.16 21.43
C LEU A 354 -3.77 -25.73 21.05
N ALA A 355 -4.24 -25.51 19.81
CA ALA A 355 -4.65 -24.21 19.32
C ALA A 355 -6.07 -23.79 19.79
N GLY A 356 -6.76 -24.63 20.59
CA GLY A 356 -8.10 -24.35 21.10
C GLY A 356 -9.24 -24.74 20.16
N GLY A 357 -8.97 -25.53 19.11
CA GLY A 357 -10.01 -26.08 18.22
C GLY A 357 -10.86 -27.14 18.92
N VAL A 358 -12.18 -27.09 18.74
CA VAL A 358 -13.15 -27.96 19.46
C VAL A 358 -13.56 -29.17 18.64
N SER A 359 -13.42 -29.17 17.32
CA SER A 359 -13.71 -30.31 16.44
C SER A 359 -12.99 -30.16 15.09
N CYS A 360 -12.57 -31.29 14.53
CA CYS A 360 -12.09 -31.37 13.14
C CYS A 360 -13.18 -32.03 12.28
#